data_1d9ed5bd0e52e2b3e85093a790e8afc8
#
_entry.id   1d9ed5bd0e52e2b3e85093a790e8afc8
#
_cell.length_a   1.000
_cell.length_b   1.000
_cell.length_c   1.000
_cell.angle_alpha   90.00
_cell.angle_beta   90.00
_cell.angle_gamma   90.00
#
_symmetry.space_group_name_H-M   'P 1'
#
loop_
_entity.id
_entity.type
_entity.pdbx_description
1 polymer ?
#
loop_
_entity_poly.entity_id
_entity_poly.type
_entity_poly.pdbx_seq_one_letter_code
_entity_poly.pdbx_strand_id
1 'polypeptide(L)'
;LRGKKLSDMASSDFASLADAYLPRRDRANYAYYDYLKTYGTAGAKKPLRKENGDLIFPLAVSMGITELLPVDDHQAEPEYQRAWDNAMRASEGTEDERILLKLLKNDTRSSIWPSLWGRLGNHTNKPATLKRFYKINSCRYVTEPNEYSQAVQQLWDGRNLRIATNIAEQVKDHSYRKSILIIGAGHVISVKEMLQQVYPELHVVLMYDAE
;
A
#
# COMPACT_ATOMS: atom_id res chain seq x y z
N LEU A 1 12.78 0.42 26.90
CA LEU A 1 13.37 0.79 25.57
C LEU A 1 12.79 2.10 25.00
N ARG A 2 11.71 2.68 25.60
CA ARG A 2 11.15 3.98 25.21
C ARG A 2 12.21 5.07 25.27
N GLY A 3 12.41 5.80 24.17
CA GLY A 3 13.36 6.92 24.08
C GLY A 3 14.80 6.54 23.66
N LYS A 4 15.11 5.25 23.46
CA LYS A 4 16.40 4.83 22.92
C LYS A 4 16.40 5.04 21.39
N LYS A 5 17.49 5.60 20.85
CA LYS A 5 17.63 5.72 19.39
C LYS A 5 17.89 4.33 18.80
N LEU A 6 17.42 4.09 17.56
CA LEU A 6 17.66 2.82 16.86
C LEU A 6 19.15 2.47 16.76
N SER A 7 20.02 3.48 16.57
CA SER A 7 21.49 3.32 16.53
C SER A 7 22.09 2.76 17.81
N ASP A 8 21.42 2.96 18.95
CA ASP A 8 21.93 2.61 20.28
C ASP A 8 21.34 1.29 20.80
N MET A 9 20.53 0.63 19.96
CA MET A 9 19.88 -0.64 20.29
C MET A 9 20.70 -1.83 19.81
N ALA A 10 20.79 -2.87 20.65
CA ALA A 10 21.38 -4.15 20.30
C ALA A 10 20.35 -5.06 19.61
N SER A 11 20.85 -6.13 18.97
CA SER A 11 19.96 -7.13 18.33
C SER A 11 18.97 -7.76 19.34
N SER A 12 19.37 -7.92 20.60
CA SER A 12 18.48 -8.40 21.67
C SER A 12 17.35 -7.40 22.02
N ASP A 13 17.60 -6.08 21.89
CA ASP A 13 16.58 -5.06 22.07
C ASP A 13 15.52 -5.17 20.97
N PHE A 14 15.95 -5.36 19.71
CA PHE A 14 15.04 -5.56 18.57
C PHE A 14 14.22 -6.84 18.69
N ALA A 15 14.83 -7.94 19.16
CA ALA A 15 14.09 -9.18 19.42
C ALA A 15 12.99 -8.97 20.47
N SER A 16 13.32 -8.31 21.58
CA SER A 16 12.34 -8.02 22.63
C SER A 16 11.20 -7.12 22.16
N LEU A 17 11.50 -6.16 21.27
CA LEU A 17 10.48 -5.30 20.67
C LEU A 17 9.60 -6.07 19.71
N ALA A 18 10.17 -6.91 18.81
CA ALA A 18 9.39 -7.77 17.94
C ALA A 18 8.41 -8.64 18.74
N ASP A 19 8.89 -9.32 19.76
CA ASP A 19 8.06 -10.16 20.63
C ASP A 19 6.94 -9.40 21.33
N ALA A 20 7.14 -8.13 21.66
CA ALA A 20 6.13 -7.27 22.29
C ALA A 20 4.96 -6.90 21.33
N TYR A 21 5.18 -6.95 20.02
CA TYR A 21 4.14 -6.67 19.02
C TYR A 21 3.30 -7.90 18.64
N LEU A 22 3.78 -9.11 18.86
CA LEU A 22 3.04 -10.36 18.57
C LEU A 22 1.65 -10.42 19.25
N PRO A 23 1.52 -10.23 20.57
CA PRO A 23 0.22 -10.30 21.23
C PRO A 23 -0.71 -9.16 20.82
N ARG A 24 -0.17 -8.06 20.30
CA ARG A 24 -0.94 -6.92 19.78
C ARG A 24 -1.47 -7.16 18.37
N ARG A 25 -1.07 -8.26 17.72
CA ARG A 25 -1.35 -8.57 16.31
C ARG A 25 -0.87 -7.48 15.33
N ASP A 26 0.10 -6.66 15.75
CA ASP A 26 0.73 -5.62 14.94
C ASP A 26 1.82 -6.24 14.06
N ARG A 27 1.41 -6.74 12.90
CA ARG A 27 2.31 -7.40 11.95
C ARG A 27 3.34 -6.45 11.35
N ALA A 28 3.02 -5.16 11.21
CA ALA A 28 3.93 -4.18 10.62
C ALA A 28 5.13 -3.94 11.52
N ASN A 29 4.90 -3.63 12.79
CA ASN A 29 5.97 -3.40 13.75
C ASN A 29 6.71 -4.69 14.11
N TYR A 30 6.01 -5.83 14.23
CA TYR A 30 6.68 -7.13 14.36
C TYR A 30 7.69 -7.36 13.23
N ALA A 31 7.25 -7.23 11.97
CA ALA A 31 8.12 -7.45 10.81
C ALA A 31 9.26 -6.42 10.72
N TYR A 32 9.03 -5.19 11.14
CA TYR A 32 10.05 -4.15 11.19
C TYR A 32 11.16 -4.49 12.19
N TYR A 33 10.80 -4.87 13.40
CA TYR A 33 11.78 -5.22 14.42
C TYR A 33 12.46 -6.58 14.17
N ASP A 34 11.79 -7.54 13.54
CA ASP A 34 12.43 -8.78 13.07
C ASP A 34 13.45 -8.52 11.95
N TYR A 35 13.15 -7.57 11.05
CA TYR A 35 14.12 -7.08 10.07
C TYR A 35 15.33 -6.44 10.76
N LEU A 36 15.14 -5.55 11.74
CA LEU A 36 16.22 -4.89 12.47
C LEU A 36 17.05 -5.89 13.29
N LYS A 37 16.43 -6.88 13.89
CA LYS A 37 17.11 -7.99 14.58
C LYS A 37 18.03 -8.75 13.64
N THR A 38 17.59 -8.97 12.40
CA THR A 38 18.30 -9.77 11.41
C THR A 38 19.42 -8.99 10.71
N TYR A 39 19.16 -7.75 10.32
CA TYR A 39 20.04 -6.95 9.46
C TYR A 39 20.65 -5.72 10.15
N GLY A 40 20.20 -5.39 11.35
CA GLY A 40 20.59 -4.16 12.05
C GLY A 40 20.10 -2.90 11.32
N THR A 41 20.56 -1.75 11.79
CA THR A 41 20.24 -0.43 11.17
C THR A 41 20.97 -0.20 9.85
N ALA A 42 22.02 -0.99 9.54
CA ALA A 42 22.70 -0.93 8.26
C ALA A 42 21.88 -1.57 7.12
N GLY A 43 20.87 -2.37 7.47
CA GLY A 43 20.00 -3.03 6.52
C GLY A 43 20.61 -4.26 5.81
N ALA A 44 19.81 -4.87 4.93
CA ALA A 44 20.22 -6.04 4.18
C ALA A 44 21.26 -5.69 3.10
N LYS A 45 22.36 -6.46 3.01
CA LYS A 45 23.44 -6.26 2.00
C LYS A 45 23.00 -6.55 0.56
N LYS A 46 21.91 -7.29 0.38
CA LYS A 46 21.35 -7.65 -0.94
C LYS A 46 19.85 -7.37 -0.94
N PRO A 47 19.27 -7.01 -2.10
CA PRO A 47 17.82 -6.81 -2.21
C PRO A 47 17.04 -8.04 -1.75
N LEU A 48 16.05 -7.84 -0.88
CA LEU A 48 15.17 -8.90 -0.38
C LEU A 48 14.02 -9.18 -1.35
N ARG A 49 13.85 -8.31 -2.36
CA ARG A 49 12.76 -8.32 -3.34
C ARG A 49 11.38 -8.26 -2.70
N LYS A 50 11.30 -7.49 -1.61
CA LYS A 50 10.09 -7.22 -0.83
C LYS A 50 10.00 -5.74 -0.54
N GLU A 51 8.84 -5.14 -0.80
CA GLU A 51 8.60 -3.70 -0.59
C GLU A 51 8.99 -3.25 0.82
N ASN A 52 8.56 -3.98 1.83
CA ASN A 52 8.89 -3.66 3.22
C ASN A 52 10.40 -3.66 3.47
N GLY A 53 11.09 -4.72 3.03
CA GLY A 53 12.52 -4.90 3.30
C GLY A 53 13.44 -4.01 2.47
N ASP A 54 13.03 -3.64 1.26
CA ASP A 54 13.86 -2.86 0.33
C ASP A 54 13.53 -1.36 0.32
N LEU A 55 12.35 -0.97 0.80
CA LEU A 55 11.90 0.43 0.80
C LEU A 55 11.47 0.91 2.18
N ILE A 56 10.42 0.30 2.78
CA ILE A 56 9.77 0.85 3.98
C ILE A 56 10.72 0.84 5.18
N PHE A 57 11.32 -0.31 5.48
CA PHE A 57 12.18 -0.44 6.66
C PHE A 57 13.48 0.39 6.54
N PRO A 58 14.23 0.38 5.42
CA PRO A 58 15.37 1.27 5.24
C PRO A 58 15.02 2.75 5.37
N LEU A 59 13.87 3.18 4.81
CA LEU A 59 13.39 4.55 4.93
C LEU A 59 13.09 4.90 6.39
N ALA A 60 12.35 4.04 7.10
CA ALA A 60 12.03 4.23 8.52
C ALA A 60 13.30 4.36 9.38
N VAL A 61 14.29 3.51 9.13
CA VAL A 61 15.60 3.58 9.81
C VAL A 61 16.31 4.91 9.53
N SER A 62 16.36 5.33 8.25
CA SER A 62 17.03 6.58 7.86
C SER A 62 16.38 7.82 8.47
N MET A 63 15.08 7.76 8.74
CA MET A 63 14.31 8.82 9.38
C MET A 63 14.27 8.70 10.93
N GLY A 64 14.90 7.69 11.52
CA GLY A 64 14.87 7.43 12.96
C GLY A 64 13.49 7.03 13.50
N ILE A 65 12.60 6.51 12.63
CA ILE A 65 11.24 6.10 13.00
C ILE A 65 11.31 4.78 13.76
N THR A 66 10.77 4.77 14.97
CA THR A 66 10.75 3.61 15.85
C THR A 66 9.44 2.85 15.85
N GLU A 67 8.38 3.40 15.26
CA GLU A 67 7.06 2.78 15.18
C GLU A 67 6.41 3.08 13.84
N LEU A 68 5.99 2.03 13.13
CA LEU A 68 5.21 2.14 11.91
C LEU A 68 3.74 2.19 12.26
N LEU A 69 2.96 2.92 11.45
CA LEU A 69 1.52 3.06 11.63
C LEU A 69 0.79 2.29 10.51
N PRO A 70 0.38 1.02 10.76
CA PRO A 70 -0.34 0.24 9.77
C PRO A 70 -1.74 0.85 9.53
N VAL A 71 -2.11 1.01 8.26
CA VAL A 71 -3.37 1.63 7.87
C VAL A 71 -4.37 0.66 7.25
N ASP A 72 -3.90 -0.50 6.79
CA ASP A 72 -4.73 -1.54 6.15
C ASP A 72 -4.88 -2.74 7.09
N ASP A 73 -6.13 -3.08 7.42
CA ASP A 73 -6.48 -4.16 8.34
C ASP A 73 -6.58 -5.55 7.68
N HIS A 74 -6.61 -5.59 6.35
CA HIS A 74 -6.79 -6.81 5.54
C HIS A 74 -8.04 -7.65 5.89
N GLN A 75 -9.00 -7.14 6.65
CA GLN A 75 -10.16 -7.90 7.10
C GLN A 75 -11.02 -8.41 5.93
N ALA A 76 -11.21 -7.60 4.91
CA ALA A 76 -12.01 -7.95 3.75
C ALA A 76 -11.24 -8.71 2.64
N GLU A 77 -9.96 -9.02 2.82
CA GLU A 77 -9.13 -9.65 1.79
C GLU A 77 -9.71 -10.99 1.27
N PRO A 78 -10.13 -11.95 2.12
CA PRO A 78 -10.69 -13.22 1.63
C PRO A 78 -12.02 -13.04 0.88
N GLU A 79 -12.84 -12.05 1.29
CA GLU A 79 -14.11 -11.76 0.63
C GLU A 79 -13.90 -11.07 -0.71
N TYR A 80 -12.99 -10.10 -0.74
CA TYR A 80 -12.56 -9.43 -1.97
C TYR A 80 -12.01 -10.45 -2.98
N GLN A 81 -11.14 -11.36 -2.56
CA GLN A 81 -10.58 -12.37 -3.47
C GLN A 81 -11.68 -13.27 -4.07
N ARG A 82 -12.63 -13.73 -3.24
CA ARG A 82 -13.78 -14.53 -3.75
C ARG A 82 -14.63 -13.73 -4.73
N ALA A 83 -14.94 -12.47 -4.41
CA ALA A 83 -15.72 -11.61 -5.31
C ALA A 83 -14.98 -11.36 -6.64
N TRP A 84 -13.66 -11.12 -6.58
CA TRP A 84 -12.80 -10.97 -7.73
C TRP A 84 -12.82 -12.22 -8.62
N ASP A 85 -12.60 -13.41 -8.05
CA ASP A 85 -12.61 -14.68 -8.78
C ASP A 85 -13.96 -14.96 -9.45
N ASN A 86 -15.06 -14.57 -8.81
CA ASN A 86 -16.40 -14.68 -9.39
C ASN A 86 -16.58 -13.68 -10.56
N ALA A 87 -16.13 -12.43 -10.39
CA ALA A 87 -16.20 -11.43 -11.46
C ALA A 87 -15.35 -11.84 -12.67
N MET A 88 -14.16 -12.40 -12.44
CA MET A 88 -13.30 -12.90 -13.52
C MET A 88 -13.97 -14.04 -14.30
N ARG A 89 -14.52 -15.03 -13.60
CA ARG A 89 -15.27 -16.14 -14.23
C ARG A 89 -16.49 -15.65 -15.02
N ALA A 90 -17.24 -14.68 -14.48
CA ALA A 90 -18.40 -14.12 -15.16
C ALA A 90 -18.04 -13.30 -16.40
N SER A 91 -16.80 -12.81 -16.49
CA SER A 91 -16.32 -12.04 -17.65
C SER A 91 -15.68 -12.88 -18.76
N GLU A 92 -15.46 -14.19 -18.56
CA GLU A 92 -14.83 -15.06 -19.55
C GLU A 92 -15.55 -15.01 -20.91
N GLY A 93 -14.80 -14.77 -21.98
CA GLY A 93 -15.30 -14.67 -23.36
C GLY A 93 -16.06 -13.38 -23.68
N THR A 94 -16.23 -12.47 -22.75
CA THR A 94 -16.97 -11.21 -22.93
C THR A 94 -16.07 -10.04 -23.40
N GLU A 95 -16.70 -8.91 -23.75
CA GLU A 95 -15.99 -7.66 -24.07
C GLU A 95 -15.21 -7.14 -22.84
N ASP A 96 -15.74 -7.32 -21.64
CA ASP A 96 -15.08 -6.89 -20.40
C ASP A 96 -13.75 -7.62 -20.17
N GLU A 97 -13.68 -8.91 -20.47
CA GLU A 97 -12.41 -9.64 -20.44
C GLU A 97 -11.41 -9.03 -21.43
N ARG A 98 -11.86 -8.73 -22.67
CA ARG A 98 -10.99 -8.10 -23.69
C ARG A 98 -10.47 -6.74 -23.24
N ILE A 99 -11.32 -5.94 -22.58
CA ILE A 99 -10.92 -4.65 -22.00
C ILE A 99 -9.87 -4.86 -20.91
N LEU A 100 -10.08 -5.78 -19.97
CA LEU A 100 -9.13 -6.11 -18.92
C LEU A 100 -7.77 -6.53 -19.47
N LEU A 101 -7.77 -7.49 -20.41
CA LEU A 101 -6.54 -7.97 -21.04
C LEU A 101 -5.79 -6.85 -21.78
N LYS A 102 -6.52 -5.93 -22.43
CA LYS A 102 -5.93 -4.75 -23.07
C LYS A 102 -5.31 -3.81 -22.04
N LEU A 103 -5.97 -3.56 -20.91
CA LEU A 103 -5.43 -2.73 -19.82
C LEU A 103 -4.16 -3.34 -19.25
N LEU A 104 -4.14 -4.63 -18.94
CA LEU A 104 -2.98 -5.37 -18.42
C LEU A 104 -1.82 -5.36 -19.42
N LYS A 105 -2.10 -5.64 -20.72
CA LYS A 105 -1.10 -5.60 -21.78
C LYS A 105 -0.49 -4.20 -21.94
N ASN A 106 -1.31 -3.16 -21.90
CA ASN A 106 -0.85 -1.78 -21.99
C ASN A 106 0.01 -1.40 -20.79
N ASP A 107 -0.35 -1.87 -19.59
CA ASP A 107 0.45 -1.64 -18.38
C ASP A 107 1.84 -2.29 -18.51
N THR A 108 1.88 -3.57 -18.86
CA THR A 108 3.13 -4.30 -19.09
C THR A 108 4.01 -3.59 -20.13
N ARG A 109 3.44 -3.23 -21.31
CA ARG A 109 4.20 -2.56 -22.38
C ARG A 109 4.72 -1.19 -21.97
N SER A 110 3.91 -0.41 -21.26
CA SER A 110 4.28 0.95 -20.82
C SER A 110 5.33 0.96 -19.72
N SER A 111 5.49 -0.12 -18.97
CA SER A 111 6.46 -0.27 -17.88
C SER A 111 7.84 -0.77 -18.33
N ILE A 112 7.97 -1.35 -19.54
CA ILE A 112 9.24 -1.94 -20.03
C ILE A 112 10.38 -0.91 -20.03
N TRP A 113 10.23 0.20 -20.76
CA TRP A 113 11.28 1.23 -20.85
C TRP A 113 11.57 1.91 -19.51
N PRO A 114 10.54 2.35 -18.73
CA PRO A 114 10.78 2.85 -17.37
C PRO A 114 11.54 1.88 -16.49
N SER A 115 11.25 0.57 -16.58
CA SER A 115 11.96 -0.47 -15.83
C SER A 115 13.45 -0.54 -16.20
N LEU A 116 13.74 -0.59 -17.50
CA LEU A 116 15.11 -0.67 -18.01
C LEU A 116 15.96 0.55 -17.64
N TRP A 117 15.34 1.74 -17.55
CA TRP A 117 16.02 2.99 -17.21
C TRP A 117 15.97 3.33 -15.72
N GLY A 118 15.56 2.42 -14.85
CA GLY A 118 15.45 2.67 -13.41
C GLY A 118 14.39 3.72 -13.01
N ARG A 119 13.40 3.97 -13.89
CA ARG A 119 12.33 4.97 -13.69
C ARG A 119 10.97 4.37 -13.46
N LEU A 120 10.90 3.10 -13.05
CA LEU A 120 9.64 2.42 -12.83
C LEU A 120 8.78 3.11 -11.76
N GLY A 121 9.40 3.57 -10.67
CA GLY A 121 8.71 4.31 -9.61
C GLY A 121 8.02 5.58 -10.15
N ASN A 122 8.73 6.38 -10.94
CA ASN A 122 8.15 7.58 -11.57
C ASN A 122 7.01 7.22 -12.52
N HIS A 123 7.13 6.13 -13.27
CA HIS A 123 6.07 5.66 -14.18
C HIS A 123 4.83 5.19 -13.41
N THR A 124 5.03 4.39 -12.36
CA THR A 124 3.94 3.84 -11.54
C THR A 124 3.16 4.96 -10.84
N ASN A 125 3.85 5.99 -10.35
CA ASN A 125 3.22 7.10 -9.63
C ASN A 125 2.55 8.15 -10.53
N LYS A 126 2.59 8.01 -11.86
CA LYS A 126 1.84 8.92 -12.76
C LYS A 126 0.33 8.78 -12.51
N PRO A 127 -0.42 9.90 -12.44
CA PRO A 127 -1.87 9.86 -12.20
C PRO A 127 -2.63 8.95 -13.15
N ALA A 128 -2.26 8.92 -14.43
CA ALA A 128 -2.87 8.03 -15.43
C ALA A 128 -2.63 6.54 -15.12
N THR A 129 -1.43 6.18 -14.64
CA THR A 129 -1.08 4.81 -14.24
C THR A 129 -1.85 4.40 -12.98
N LEU A 130 -1.87 5.27 -11.97
CA LEU A 130 -2.62 5.05 -10.73
C LEU A 130 -4.13 4.88 -10.99
N LYS A 131 -4.72 5.72 -11.85
CA LYS A 131 -6.14 5.58 -12.26
C LYS A 131 -6.39 4.25 -12.98
N ARG A 132 -5.45 3.76 -13.78
CA ARG A 132 -5.57 2.45 -14.43
C ARG A 132 -5.56 1.32 -13.42
N PHE A 133 -4.64 1.33 -12.45
CA PHE A 133 -4.62 0.34 -11.37
C PHE A 133 -5.91 0.37 -10.53
N TYR A 134 -6.39 1.55 -10.18
CA TYR A 134 -7.67 1.68 -9.51
C TYR A 134 -8.82 1.04 -10.30
N LYS A 135 -8.93 1.35 -11.62
CA LYS A 135 -9.96 0.76 -12.49
C LYS A 135 -9.90 -0.77 -12.52
N ILE A 136 -8.70 -1.33 -12.62
CA ILE A 136 -8.50 -2.78 -12.65
C ILE A 136 -8.96 -3.37 -11.31
N ASN A 137 -8.37 -2.96 -10.20
CA ASN A 137 -8.62 -3.56 -8.88
C ASN A 137 -10.07 -3.37 -8.38
N SER A 138 -10.77 -2.35 -8.84
CA SER A 138 -12.17 -2.09 -8.48
C SER A 138 -13.18 -2.61 -9.51
N CYS A 139 -12.77 -3.36 -10.53
CA CYS A 139 -13.62 -3.77 -11.67
C CYS A 139 -14.36 -2.62 -12.38
N ARG A 140 -13.89 -1.36 -12.25
CA ARG A 140 -14.52 -0.19 -12.91
C ARG A 140 -14.18 -0.06 -14.40
N TYR A 141 -13.55 -1.07 -14.99
CA TYR A 141 -13.40 -1.23 -16.42
C TYR A 141 -14.62 -1.92 -17.07
N VAL A 142 -15.46 -2.57 -16.27
CA VAL A 142 -16.68 -3.27 -16.74
C VAL A 142 -17.65 -2.23 -17.28
N THR A 143 -18.16 -2.48 -18.50
CA THR A 143 -19.01 -1.54 -19.24
C THR A 143 -20.47 -1.58 -18.78
N GLU A 144 -20.95 -2.78 -18.45
CA GLU A 144 -22.29 -3.01 -17.88
C GLU A 144 -22.14 -3.72 -16.52
N PRO A 145 -22.11 -2.94 -15.40
CA PRO A 145 -21.92 -3.51 -14.09
C PRO A 145 -22.98 -4.55 -13.72
N ASN A 146 -22.53 -5.74 -13.37
CA ASN A 146 -23.34 -6.84 -12.88
C ASN A 146 -23.10 -7.07 -11.38
N GLU A 147 -23.84 -8.01 -10.76
CA GLU A 147 -23.72 -8.31 -9.32
C GLU A 147 -22.29 -8.64 -8.87
N TYR A 148 -21.51 -9.35 -9.70
CA TYR A 148 -20.14 -9.74 -9.38
C TYR A 148 -19.18 -8.55 -9.40
N SER A 149 -19.22 -7.73 -10.43
CA SER A 149 -18.37 -6.53 -10.52
C SER A 149 -18.75 -5.49 -9.47
N GLN A 150 -20.06 -5.35 -9.15
CA GLN A 150 -20.54 -4.50 -8.08
C GLN A 150 -20.06 -4.95 -6.71
N ALA A 151 -20.03 -6.26 -6.43
CA ALA A 151 -19.50 -6.81 -5.19
C ALA A 151 -18.01 -6.47 -5.03
N VAL A 152 -17.19 -6.61 -6.09
CA VAL A 152 -15.79 -6.19 -6.08
C VAL A 152 -15.65 -4.70 -5.79
N GLN A 153 -16.46 -3.85 -6.44
CA GLN A 153 -16.44 -2.40 -6.23
C GLN A 153 -16.74 -2.02 -4.78
N GLN A 154 -17.79 -2.61 -4.21
CA GLN A 154 -18.20 -2.33 -2.82
C GLN A 154 -17.12 -2.74 -1.80
N LEU A 155 -16.54 -3.92 -1.96
CA LEU A 155 -15.49 -4.41 -1.07
C LEU A 155 -14.22 -3.57 -1.20
N TRP A 156 -13.84 -3.19 -2.42
CA TRP A 156 -12.68 -2.33 -2.68
C TRP A 156 -12.86 -0.94 -2.09
N ASP A 157 -14.01 -0.31 -2.32
CA ASP A 157 -14.31 1.02 -1.78
C ASP A 157 -14.43 1.00 -0.26
N GLY A 158 -15.06 -0.02 0.31
CA GLY A 158 -15.15 -0.20 1.76
C GLY A 158 -13.76 -0.35 2.42
N ARG A 159 -12.84 -1.10 1.80
CA ARG A 159 -11.45 -1.21 2.26
C ARG A 159 -10.73 0.13 2.16
N ASN A 160 -10.87 0.85 1.05
CA ASN A 160 -10.24 2.16 0.86
C ASN A 160 -10.77 3.21 1.85
N LEU A 161 -12.05 3.16 2.17
CA LEU A 161 -12.64 4.04 3.19
C LEU A 161 -12.04 3.75 4.58
N ARG A 162 -11.92 2.49 4.98
CA ARG A 162 -11.26 2.13 6.25
C ARG A 162 -9.80 2.60 6.28
N ILE A 163 -9.05 2.39 5.19
CA ILE A 163 -7.67 2.90 5.07
C ILE A 163 -7.64 4.42 5.25
N ALA A 164 -8.50 5.17 4.57
CA ALA A 164 -8.57 6.62 4.69
C ALA A 164 -8.91 7.07 6.12
N THR A 165 -9.86 6.40 6.77
CA THR A 165 -10.22 6.65 8.17
C THR A 165 -9.04 6.40 9.11
N ASN A 166 -8.38 5.24 8.99
CA ASN A 166 -7.22 4.90 9.81
C ASN A 166 -6.07 5.90 9.63
N ILE A 167 -5.83 6.39 8.41
CA ILE A 167 -4.82 7.43 8.15
C ILE A 167 -5.18 8.72 8.89
N ALA A 168 -6.41 9.19 8.74
CA ALA A 168 -6.85 10.46 9.33
C ALA A 168 -6.81 10.42 10.86
N GLU A 169 -7.28 9.34 11.46
CA GLU A 169 -7.24 9.13 12.91
C GLU A 169 -5.79 9.11 13.43
N GLN A 170 -4.90 8.35 12.80
CA GLN A 170 -3.50 8.28 13.23
C GLN A 170 -2.77 9.61 13.07
N VAL A 171 -3.01 10.35 11.97
CA VAL A 171 -2.42 11.68 11.79
C VAL A 171 -2.90 12.65 12.86
N LYS A 172 -4.18 12.59 13.21
CA LYS A 172 -4.80 13.44 14.24
C LYS A 172 -4.29 13.09 15.65
N ASP A 173 -4.30 11.81 16.00
CA ASP A 173 -3.91 11.33 17.33
C ASP A 173 -2.45 11.63 17.67
N HIS A 174 -1.56 11.57 16.67
CA HIS A 174 -0.13 11.84 16.84
C HIS A 174 0.27 13.29 16.53
N SER A 175 -0.68 14.14 16.10
CA SER A 175 -0.42 15.55 15.75
C SER A 175 0.72 15.71 14.73
N TYR A 176 0.85 14.80 13.77
CA TYR A 176 1.90 14.83 12.76
C TYR A 176 1.71 15.99 11.80
N ARG A 177 2.76 16.77 11.58
CA ARG A 177 2.77 17.85 10.58
C ARG A 177 2.97 17.32 9.15
N LYS A 178 3.71 16.24 9.01
CA LYS A 178 3.99 15.55 7.74
C LYS A 178 4.02 14.06 7.97
N SER A 179 3.35 13.31 7.09
CA SER A 179 3.33 11.86 7.10
C SER A 179 3.61 11.33 5.68
N ILE A 180 4.29 10.22 5.57
CA ILE A 180 4.51 9.52 4.31
C ILE A 180 3.65 8.25 4.35
N LEU A 181 2.76 8.13 3.37
CA LEU A 181 1.98 6.92 3.13
C LEU A 181 2.62 6.10 2.01
N ILE A 182 2.95 4.84 2.30
CA ILE A 182 3.37 3.86 1.30
C ILE A 182 2.27 2.80 1.21
N ILE A 183 1.68 2.68 0.04
CA ILE A 183 0.50 1.82 -0.19
C ILE A 183 0.51 1.30 -1.62
N GLY A 184 -0.13 0.16 -1.87
CA GLY A 184 -0.29 -0.40 -3.20
C GLY A 184 -0.93 0.58 -4.19
N ALA A 185 -0.38 0.66 -5.41
CA ALA A 185 -0.76 1.64 -6.43
C ALA A 185 -2.27 1.67 -6.74
N GLY A 186 -2.98 0.54 -6.61
CA GLY A 186 -4.43 0.45 -6.81
C GLY A 186 -5.27 1.23 -5.80
N HIS A 187 -4.73 1.50 -4.61
CA HIS A 187 -5.42 2.23 -3.54
C HIS A 187 -5.25 3.75 -3.63
N VAL A 188 -4.12 4.22 -4.19
CA VAL A 188 -3.64 5.62 -4.07
C VAL A 188 -4.70 6.65 -4.47
N ILE A 189 -5.34 6.49 -5.63
CA ILE A 189 -6.32 7.47 -6.12
C ILE A 189 -7.56 7.49 -5.24
N SER A 190 -8.13 6.32 -4.94
CA SER A 190 -9.34 6.23 -4.13
C SER A 190 -9.12 6.74 -2.70
N VAL A 191 -8.02 6.36 -2.07
CA VAL A 191 -7.68 6.83 -0.71
C VAL A 191 -7.47 8.34 -0.69
N LYS A 192 -6.76 8.91 -1.70
CA LYS A 192 -6.61 10.37 -1.82
C LYS A 192 -7.96 11.06 -1.93
N GLU A 193 -8.83 10.60 -2.82
CA GLU A 193 -10.16 11.20 -3.03
C GLU A 193 -11.03 11.12 -1.76
N MET A 194 -11.03 9.98 -1.07
CA MET A 194 -11.75 9.80 0.19
C MET A 194 -11.21 10.69 1.31
N LEU A 195 -9.90 10.81 1.44
CA LEU A 195 -9.29 11.72 2.41
C LEU A 195 -9.70 13.17 2.13
N GLN A 196 -9.65 13.62 0.89
CA GLN A 196 -10.03 14.97 0.51
C GLN A 196 -11.53 15.28 0.73
N GLN A 197 -12.41 14.28 0.56
CA GLN A 197 -13.85 14.43 0.77
C GLN A 197 -14.24 14.42 2.26
N VAL A 198 -13.67 13.50 3.03
CA VAL A 198 -14.09 13.26 4.43
C VAL A 198 -13.24 14.07 5.42
N TYR A 199 -11.98 14.33 5.08
CA TYR A 199 -10.99 15.03 5.91
C TYR A 199 -10.31 16.16 5.11
N PRO A 200 -11.07 17.21 4.69
CA PRO A 200 -10.57 18.27 3.81
C PRO A 200 -9.43 19.10 4.40
N GLU A 201 -9.21 19.01 5.71
CA GLU A 201 -8.09 19.65 6.40
C GLU A 201 -6.74 18.96 6.12
N LEU A 202 -6.75 17.72 5.60
CA LEU A 202 -5.54 16.99 5.24
C LEU A 202 -5.11 17.34 3.81
N HIS A 203 -3.94 17.96 3.66
CA HIS A 203 -3.36 18.23 2.36
C HIS A 203 -2.63 16.99 1.82
N VAL A 204 -3.23 16.29 0.86
CA VAL A 204 -2.70 15.05 0.28
C VAL A 204 -1.99 15.32 -1.05
N VAL A 205 -0.68 15.10 -1.08
CA VAL A 205 0.17 15.27 -2.26
C VAL A 205 0.59 13.89 -2.78
N LEU A 206 0.44 13.66 -4.09
CA LEU A 206 0.96 12.44 -4.71
C LEU A 206 2.48 12.53 -4.87
N MET A 207 3.16 11.40 -4.80
CA MET A 207 4.61 11.32 -5.04
C MET A 207 5.03 11.94 -6.39
N TYR A 208 4.17 11.86 -7.40
CA TYR A 208 4.41 12.45 -8.72
C TYR A 208 4.42 13.99 -8.72
N ASP A 209 3.64 14.59 -7.83
CA ASP A 209 3.45 16.05 -7.71
C ASP A 209 4.32 16.64 -6.56
N ALA A 210 5.08 15.79 -5.85
CA ALA A 210 5.98 16.22 -4.80
C ALA A 210 7.30 16.71 -5.43
N GLU A 211 7.56 18.00 -5.29
CA GLU A 211 8.86 18.63 -5.62
C GLU A 211 9.87 18.51 -4.47
#